data_25425509749befe69d5c0af540e6df7a
#
_entry.id   25425509749befe69d5c0af540e6df7a
#
_cell.length_a   1.000
_cell.length_b   1.000
_cell.length_c   1.000
_cell.angle_alpha   90.00
_cell.angle_beta   90.00
_cell.angle_gamma   90.00
#
_symmetry.space_group_name_H-M   'P 1'
#
loop_
_entity.id
_entity.type
_entity.pdbx_description
1 polymer ?
#
loop_
_entity_poly.entity_id
_entity_poly.type
_entity_poly.pdbx_seq_one_letter_code
_entity_poly.pdbx_strand_id
1 'polypeptide(L)'
;RDVAPSRGLGDVYKRQAPPCIGKRGGTVIDNQCAALRYQNKVNNAQGHFFESAIKAACALYSDRERADVDKTPEPFRVLEKSRDGKFKGRFTARAQPDFQGTLDGGRSIVFEAKYTTTDRLKWDVLTQEQRDTLERHARRGALAAVCGGIGNEFFFVPWTVWRDMKEHFGRKYVTAADLEQWRVCFNGAVLFLDYVHHERSGTP
;
A
#
# COMPACT_ATOMS: atom_id res chain seq x y z
N ARG A 1 -15.60 1.99 37.78
CA ARG A 1 -14.31 1.80 37.08
C ARG A 1 -14.52 2.30 35.67
N ASP A 2 -14.06 3.53 35.39
CA ASP A 2 -14.19 4.22 34.11
C ASP A 2 -13.25 3.56 33.09
N VAL A 3 -13.85 3.00 32.03
CA VAL A 3 -13.13 2.51 30.87
C VAL A 3 -12.91 3.72 29.95
N ALA A 4 -11.67 4.15 29.81
CA ALA A 4 -11.30 5.22 28.89
C ALA A 4 -11.72 4.88 27.45
N PRO A 5 -12.32 5.82 26.70
CA PRO A 5 -12.73 5.56 25.32
C PRO A 5 -11.52 5.37 24.43
N SER A 6 -11.49 4.28 23.67
CA SER A 6 -10.50 4.00 22.65
C SER A 6 -10.44 5.15 21.63
N ARG A 7 -9.28 5.77 21.47
CA ARG A 7 -9.01 6.78 20.43
C ARG A 7 -9.22 6.16 19.07
N GLY A 8 -10.27 6.59 18.37
CA GLY A 8 -10.62 6.08 17.07
C GLY A 8 -9.61 6.47 15.99
N LEU A 9 -9.43 5.60 14.99
CA LEU A 9 -8.58 5.76 13.80
C LEU A 9 -8.81 7.04 13.00
N GLY A 10 -9.85 7.83 13.29
CA GLY A 10 -10.08 9.16 12.73
C GLY A 10 -8.96 10.17 12.97
N ASP A 11 -8.09 9.94 13.96
CA ASP A 11 -6.98 10.84 14.28
C ASP A 11 -5.72 10.62 13.43
N VAL A 12 -5.60 9.50 12.70
CA VAL A 12 -4.45 9.24 11.84
C VAL A 12 -4.50 10.10 10.57
N TYR A 13 -5.70 10.36 10.05
CA TYR A 13 -5.87 11.26 8.89
C TYR A 13 -5.76 12.75 9.24
N LYS A 14 -5.91 13.13 10.51
CA LYS A 14 -5.75 14.53 10.94
C LYS A 14 -4.30 14.97 11.15
N ARG A 15 -3.33 14.06 11.10
CA ARG A 15 -1.90 14.42 11.14
C ARG A 15 -1.32 14.82 9.78
N GLN A 16 -2.14 15.05 8.79
CA GLN A 16 -1.73 15.65 7.53
C GLN A 16 -1.68 17.17 7.71
N ALA A 17 -0.48 17.64 7.96
CA ALA A 17 -0.03 19.02 8.08
C ALA A 17 -0.64 19.83 9.25
N PRO A 18 0.20 20.43 10.11
CA PRO A 18 -0.26 21.43 11.04
C PRO A 18 -0.89 22.60 10.24
N PRO A 19 -1.97 23.22 10.74
CA PRO A 19 -2.51 24.40 10.10
C PRO A 19 -1.42 25.47 10.06
N CYS A 20 -1.10 25.96 8.88
CA CYS A 20 -0.24 27.12 8.71
C CYS A 20 -0.99 28.35 9.25
N ILE A 21 -0.92 28.57 10.56
CA ILE A 21 -1.41 29.83 11.16
C ILE A 21 -0.38 30.91 10.84
N GLY A 22 -0.59 31.57 9.70
CA GLY A 22 0.21 32.69 9.26
C GLY A 22 -0.02 33.91 10.14
N LYS A 23 0.95 34.24 10.99
CA LYS A 23 1.16 35.63 11.40
C LYS A 23 1.99 36.29 10.31
N ARG A 24 1.50 37.44 9.84
CA ARG A 24 2.06 38.33 8.80
C ARG A 24 3.58 38.33 8.78
N GLY A 25 4.16 37.89 7.66
CA GLY A 25 5.59 38.00 7.38
C GLY A 25 6.06 36.97 6.33
N GLY A 26 5.86 37.27 5.05
CA GLY A 26 6.73 36.89 3.94
C GLY A 26 6.61 35.54 3.30
N THR A 27 6.24 35.54 2.09
CA THR A 27 6.47 34.79 0.82
C THR A 27 7.17 33.43 0.83
N VAL A 28 8.07 33.10 1.74
CA VAL A 28 8.87 31.86 1.71
C VAL A 28 8.10 30.67 2.33
N ILE A 29 7.37 30.91 3.40
CA ILE A 29 6.61 29.83 4.10
C ILE A 29 5.40 29.39 3.27
N ASP A 30 4.76 30.30 2.55
CA ASP A 30 3.63 30.00 1.68
C ASP A 30 4.06 29.13 0.48
N ASN A 31 5.23 29.39 -0.09
CA ASN A 31 5.77 28.58 -1.19
C ASN A 31 6.15 27.18 -0.77
N GLN A 32 6.68 26.97 0.43
CA GLN A 32 6.98 25.64 0.96
C GLN A 32 5.69 24.85 1.26
N CYS A 33 4.69 25.51 1.84
CA CYS A 33 3.38 24.88 2.05
C CYS A 33 2.67 24.52 0.74
N ALA A 34 2.78 25.38 -0.29
CA ALA A 34 2.23 25.11 -1.61
C ALA A 34 2.96 23.93 -2.30
N ALA A 35 4.28 23.89 -2.23
CA ALA A 35 5.09 22.78 -2.77
C ALA A 35 4.76 21.46 -2.09
N LEU A 36 4.63 21.42 -0.77
CA LEU A 36 4.24 20.22 -0.02
C LEU A 36 2.81 19.75 -0.38
N ARG A 37 1.87 20.69 -0.54
CA ARG A 37 0.49 20.35 -0.97
C ARG A 37 0.48 19.80 -2.40
N TYR A 38 1.26 20.37 -3.30
CA TYR A 38 1.41 19.87 -4.67
C TYR A 38 2.01 18.47 -4.67
N GLN A 39 3.12 18.25 -3.95
CA GLN A 39 3.76 16.94 -3.83
C GLN A 39 2.81 15.88 -3.27
N ASN A 40 2.02 16.20 -2.25
CA ASN A 40 1.02 15.31 -1.69
C ASN A 40 -0.08 14.96 -2.71
N LYS A 41 -0.51 15.91 -3.56
CA LYS A 41 -1.47 15.64 -4.63
C LYS A 41 -0.89 14.70 -5.69
N VAL A 42 0.36 14.91 -6.09
CA VAL A 42 1.06 14.03 -7.04
C VAL A 42 1.20 12.63 -6.47
N ASN A 43 1.66 12.50 -5.23
CA ASN A 43 1.81 11.21 -4.56
C ASN A 43 0.48 10.45 -4.45
N ASN A 44 -0.61 11.15 -4.12
CA ASN A 44 -1.95 10.54 -4.06
C ASN A 44 -2.42 10.08 -5.45
N ALA A 45 -2.24 10.90 -6.49
CA ALA A 45 -2.60 10.53 -7.85
C ALA A 45 -1.84 9.30 -8.35
N GLN A 46 -0.55 9.20 -8.03
CA GLN A 46 0.28 8.06 -8.37
C GLN A 46 -0.07 6.81 -7.55
N GLY A 47 -0.42 6.97 -6.28
CA GLY A 47 -0.96 5.88 -5.46
C GLY A 47 -2.25 5.30 -6.05
N HIS A 48 -3.18 6.15 -6.49
CA HIS A 48 -4.41 5.72 -7.17
C HIS A 48 -4.14 5.04 -8.51
N PHE A 49 -3.17 5.55 -9.30
CA PHE A 49 -2.74 4.89 -10.53
C PHE A 49 -2.20 3.49 -10.26
N PHE A 50 -1.33 3.35 -9.27
CA PHE A 50 -0.74 2.08 -8.88
C PHE A 50 -1.81 1.06 -8.44
N GLU A 51 -2.74 1.47 -7.58
CA GLU A 51 -3.87 0.62 -7.20
C GLU A 51 -4.75 0.23 -8.39
N SER A 52 -4.97 1.15 -9.33
CA SER A 52 -5.74 0.86 -10.55
C SER A 52 -5.03 -0.14 -11.45
N ALA A 53 -3.70 -0.05 -11.56
CA ALA A 53 -2.89 -1.00 -12.31
C ALA A 53 -2.87 -2.40 -11.67
N ILE A 54 -2.92 -2.50 -10.33
CA ILE A 54 -3.09 -3.78 -9.63
C ILE A 54 -4.49 -4.36 -9.90
N LYS A 55 -5.55 -3.55 -9.84
CA LYS A 55 -6.91 -4.00 -10.17
C LYS A 55 -7.03 -4.53 -11.61
N ALA A 56 -6.35 -3.88 -12.56
CA ALA A 56 -6.29 -4.37 -13.93
C ALA A 56 -5.65 -5.76 -14.00
N ALA A 57 -4.60 -6.01 -13.22
CA ALA A 57 -3.99 -7.34 -13.11
C ALA A 57 -4.93 -8.37 -12.45
N CYS A 58 -5.69 -7.96 -11.41
CA CYS A 58 -6.69 -8.83 -10.80
C CYS A 58 -7.72 -9.32 -11.82
N ALA A 59 -8.27 -8.41 -12.65
CA ALA A 59 -9.20 -8.77 -13.72
C ALA A 59 -8.56 -9.75 -14.73
N LEU A 60 -7.32 -9.49 -15.18
CA LEU A 60 -6.59 -10.39 -16.08
C LEU A 60 -6.36 -11.78 -15.48
N TYR A 61 -6.13 -11.89 -14.18
CA TYR A 61 -5.93 -13.18 -13.52
C TYR A 61 -7.24 -13.93 -13.33
N SER A 62 -8.34 -13.23 -13.04
CA SER A 62 -9.68 -13.81 -12.99
C SER A 62 -10.10 -14.36 -14.37
N ASP A 63 -9.96 -13.56 -15.44
CA ASP A 63 -10.25 -13.99 -16.82
C ASP A 63 -9.43 -15.21 -17.27
N ARG A 64 -8.24 -15.41 -16.70
CA ARG A 64 -7.35 -16.54 -16.98
C ARG A 64 -7.46 -17.69 -15.98
N GLU A 65 -8.40 -17.65 -15.07
CA GLU A 65 -8.63 -18.63 -14.00
C GLU A 65 -7.38 -18.91 -13.14
N ARG A 66 -6.47 -17.89 -13.01
CA ARG A 66 -5.23 -18.02 -12.23
C ARG A 66 -5.41 -17.60 -10.77
N ALA A 67 -6.26 -16.60 -10.55
CA ALA A 67 -6.56 -16.09 -9.21
C ALA A 67 -7.83 -15.24 -9.25
N ASP A 68 -8.59 -15.27 -8.18
CA ASP A 68 -9.70 -14.37 -7.91
C ASP A 68 -9.31 -13.47 -6.73
N VAL A 69 -8.91 -12.23 -7.05
CA VAL A 69 -8.35 -11.26 -6.09
C VAL A 69 -9.05 -9.93 -6.26
N ASP A 70 -9.56 -9.39 -5.15
CA ASP A 70 -10.24 -8.12 -5.14
C ASP A 70 -9.59 -7.10 -4.21
N LYS A 71 -9.78 -5.81 -4.56
CA LYS A 71 -9.50 -4.75 -3.61
C LYS A 71 -10.54 -4.77 -2.51
N THR A 72 -10.08 -4.84 -1.27
CA THR A 72 -10.95 -4.84 -0.10
C THR A 72 -11.62 -3.47 0.05
N PRO A 73 -12.96 -3.41 0.11
CA PRO A 73 -13.66 -2.16 0.39
C PRO A 73 -13.32 -1.64 1.79
N GLU A 74 -13.12 -0.33 1.91
CA GLU A 74 -12.99 0.29 3.24
C GLU A 74 -14.31 0.15 4.00
N PRO A 75 -14.31 -0.44 5.22
CA PRO A 75 -15.51 -0.65 6.01
C PRO A 75 -15.98 0.69 6.61
N PHE A 76 -16.69 1.49 5.81
CA PHE A 76 -17.16 2.81 6.17
C PHE A 76 -18.68 2.83 6.31
N ARG A 77 -19.19 3.30 7.47
CA ARG A 77 -20.61 3.51 7.70
C ARG A 77 -20.95 5.00 7.70
N VAL A 78 -21.84 5.40 6.80
CA VAL A 78 -22.41 6.74 6.79
C VAL A 78 -23.34 6.89 8.00
N LEU A 79 -23.15 7.92 8.81
CA LEU A 79 -23.96 8.26 9.96
C LEU A 79 -24.94 9.39 9.63
N GLU A 80 -24.48 10.39 8.87
CA GLU A 80 -25.27 11.55 8.50
C GLU A 80 -24.97 11.93 7.04
N LYS A 81 -25.99 12.33 6.29
CA LYS A 81 -25.86 12.85 4.93
C LYS A 81 -26.47 14.24 4.88
N SER A 82 -25.67 15.23 4.48
CA SER A 82 -26.16 16.59 4.33
C SER A 82 -26.72 16.85 2.93
N ARG A 83 -27.54 17.91 2.79
CA ARG A 83 -28.21 18.25 1.52
C ARG A 83 -27.25 18.66 0.41
N ASP A 84 -26.04 19.11 0.76
CA ASP A 84 -24.97 19.50 -0.14
C ASP A 84 -24.10 18.32 -0.64
N GLY A 85 -24.55 17.07 -0.39
CA GLY A 85 -23.86 15.86 -0.82
C GLY A 85 -22.71 15.41 0.07
N LYS A 86 -22.37 16.17 1.11
CA LYS A 86 -21.39 15.75 2.11
C LYS A 86 -22.01 14.73 3.07
N PHE A 87 -21.20 13.82 3.56
CA PHE A 87 -21.62 12.85 4.56
C PHE A 87 -20.58 12.77 5.68
N LYS A 88 -21.06 12.50 6.88
CA LYS A 88 -20.26 12.10 8.02
C LYS A 88 -20.41 10.61 8.23
N GLY A 89 -19.33 9.92 8.53
CA GLY A 89 -19.36 8.51 8.81
C GLY A 89 -18.15 8.09 9.64
N ARG A 90 -18.13 6.83 10.00
CA ARG A 90 -17.03 6.22 10.73
C ARG A 90 -16.61 4.91 10.09
N PHE A 91 -15.32 4.60 10.21
CA PHE A 91 -14.84 3.25 9.91
C PHE A 91 -15.37 2.29 10.97
N THR A 92 -15.94 1.16 10.55
CA THR A 92 -16.66 0.23 11.42
C THR A 92 -15.89 -1.03 11.76
N ALA A 93 -14.78 -1.29 11.07
CA ALA A 93 -13.95 -2.46 11.32
C ALA A 93 -12.46 -2.08 11.25
N ARG A 94 -11.61 -3.00 11.74
CA ARG A 94 -10.15 -2.90 11.57
C ARG A 94 -9.80 -2.92 10.08
N ALA A 95 -8.72 -2.22 9.72
CA ALA A 95 -8.20 -2.25 8.38
C ALA A 95 -7.94 -3.72 7.96
N GLN A 96 -8.55 -4.12 6.86
CA GLN A 96 -8.26 -5.37 6.17
C GLN A 96 -7.10 -5.12 5.19
N PRO A 97 -6.43 -6.16 4.67
CA PRO A 97 -5.44 -5.99 3.62
C PRO A 97 -6.03 -5.24 2.42
N ASP A 98 -5.21 -4.43 1.74
CA ASP A 98 -5.66 -3.66 0.57
C ASP A 98 -6.24 -4.56 -0.53
N PHE A 99 -5.67 -5.77 -0.69
CA PHE A 99 -6.11 -6.80 -1.63
C PHE A 99 -6.14 -8.17 -0.96
N GLN A 100 -7.16 -8.95 -1.29
CA GLN A 100 -7.31 -10.33 -0.81
C GLN A 100 -8.08 -11.19 -1.80
N GLY A 101 -7.81 -12.50 -1.77
CA GLY A 101 -8.48 -13.44 -2.67
C GLY A 101 -7.94 -14.85 -2.55
N THR A 102 -8.12 -15.60 -3.64
CA THR A 102 -7.73 -17.00 -3.73
C THR A 102 -7.00 -17.23 -5.05
N LEU A 103 -5.88 -17.95 -4.98
CA LEU A 103 -5.15 -18.42 -6.16
C LEU A 103 -5.80 -19.71 -6.70
N ASP A 104 -5.57 -20.01 -7.97
CA ASP A 104 -5.82 -21.34 -8.48
C ASP A 104 -5.20 -22.40 -7.55
N GLY A 105 -5.89 -23.51 -7.35
CA GLY A 105 -5.54 -24.52 -6.32
C GLY A 105 -5.98 -24.17 -4.89
N GLY A 106 -6.72 -23.07 -4.67
CA GLY A 106 -7.41 -22.75 -3.41
C GLY A 106 -6.55 -22.08 -2.34
N ARG A 107 -5.29 -21.72 -2.63
CA ARG A 107 -4.44 -21.00 -1.68
C ARG A 107 -4.88 -19.55 -1.54
N SER A 108 -5.11 -19.08 -0.30
CA SER A 108 -5.41 -17.67 -0.03
C SER A 108 -4.22 -16.77 -0.35
N ILE A 109 -4.51 -15.59 -0.90
CA ILE A 109 -3.55 -14.50 -1.12
C ILE A 109 -4.04 -13.23 -0.45
N VAL A 110 -3.12 -12.51 0.21
CA VAL A 110 -3.39 -11.21 0.84
C VAL A 110 -2.18 -10.30 0.68
N PHE A 111 -2.37 -9.05 0.34
CA PHE A 111 -1.25 -8.11 0.26
C PHE A 111 -1.65 -6.66 0.47
N GLU A 112 -0.67 -5.85 0.87
CA GLU A 112 -0.74 -4.41 0.95
C GLU A 112 -0.11 -3.78 -0.28
N ALA A 113 -0.68 -2.69 -0.78
CA ALA A 113 -0.14 -1.91 -1.89
C ALA A 113 0.54 -0.64 -1.36
N LYS A 114 1.81 -0.43 -1.68
CA LYS A 114 2.58 0.75 -1.25
C LYS A 114 3.38 1.31 -2.42
N TYR A 115 3.23 2.59 -2.68
CA TYR A 115 3.93 3.28 -3.76
C TYR A 115 4.72 4.48 -3.23
N THR A 116 5.87 4.71 -3.83
CA THR A 116 6.70 5.89 -3.56
C THR A 116 7.30 6.46 -4.84
N THR A 117 7.42 7.79 -4.88
CA THR A 117 8.19 8.51 -5.90
C THR A 117 9.65 8.68 -5.54
N THR A 118 10.00 8.33 -4.29
CA THR A 118 11.39 8.34 -3.84
C THR A 118 12.10 7.07 -4.26
N ASP A 119 13.40 6.99 -4.03
CA ASP A 119 14.27 5.88 -4.39
C ASP A 119 14.11 4.64 -3.48
N ARG A 120 13.25 4.70 -2.45
CA ARG A 120 13.16 3.64 -1.44
C ARG A 120 11.79 3.49 -0.80
N LEU A 121 11.47 2.29 -0.39
CA LEU A 121 10.34 1.97 0.50
C LEU A 121 10.88 1.66 1.91
N LYS A 122 10.31 2.31 2.92
CA LYS A 122 10.67 2.07 4.32
C LYS A 122 9.85 0.92 4.90
N TRP A 123 10.42 0.20 5.85
CA TRP A 123 9.73 -0.88 6.57
C TRP A 123 8.46 -0.41 7.29
N ASP A 124 8.49 0.78 7.85
CA ASP A 124 7.40 1.40 8.62
C ASP A 124 6.32 2.08 7.77
N VAL A 125 6.39 1.97 6.43
CA VAL A 125 5.29 2.38 5.54
C VAL A 125 4.01 1.57 5.81
N LEU A 126 4.17 0.35 6.33
CA LEU A 126 3.08 -0.46 6.87
C LEU A 126 2.80 -0.09 8.33
N THR A 127 1.55 0.11 8.68
CA THR A 127 1.12 0.26 10.07
C THR A 127 1.32 -1.04 10.86
N GLN A 128 1.35 -0.97 12.19
CA GLN A 128 1.44 -2.18 13.01
C GLN A 128 0.27 -3.15 12.74
N GLU A 129 -0.94 -2.62 12.57
CA GLU A 129 -2.14 -3.43 12.30
C GLU A 129 -2.05 -4.15 10.94
N GLN A 130 -1.51 -3.49 9.90
CA GLN A 130 -1.25 -4.11 8.60
C GLN A 130 -0.23 -5.24 8.72
N ARG A 131 0.88 -5.00 9.42
CA ARG A 131 1.90 -6.02 9.70
C ARG A 131 1.34 -7.22 10.44
N ASP A 132 0.58 -6.98 11.52
CA ASP A 132 -0.05 -8.05 12.30
C ASP A 132 -1.06 -8.85 11.47
N THR A 133 -1.74 -8.19 10.54
CA THR A 133 -2.68 -8.86 9.64
C THR A 133 -1.96 -9.74 8.64
N LEU A 134 -0.94 -9.24 7.95
CA LEU A 134 -0.13 -10.06 7.03
C LEU A 134 0.51 -11.25 7.75
N GLU A 135 1.04 -11.05 8.95
CA GLU A 135 1.60 -12.13 9.77
C GLU A 135 0.57 -13.21 10.12
N ARG A 136 -0.65 -12.82 10.52
CA ARG A 136 -1.72 -13.78 10.84
C ARG A 136 -2.11 -14.62 9.63
N HIS A 137 -2.16 -14.03 8.45
CA HIS A 137 -2.48 -14.74 7.21
C HIS A 137 -1.34 -15.65 6.77
N ALA A 138 -0.09 -15.16 6.82
CA ALA A 138 1.10 -15.95 6.49
C ALA A 138 1.21 -17.23 7.34
N ARG A 139 1.00 -17.10 8.66
CA ARG A 139 1.00 -18.27 9.59
C ARG A 139 -0.05 -19.32 9.27
N ARG A 140 -1.10 -18.97 8.52
CA ARG A 140 -2.16 -19.87 8.08
C ARG A 140 -1.96 -20.39 6.67
N GLY A 141 -0.78 -20.18 6.08
CA GLY A 141 -0.41 -20.69 4.77
C GLY A 141 -0.82 -19.80 3.59
N ALA A 142 -1.41 -18.62 3.83
CA ALA A 142 -1.71 -17.67 2.77
C ALA A 142 -0.41 -17.17 2.10
N LEU A 143 -0.49 -16.80 0.83
CA LEU A 143 0.52 -15.98 0.18
C LEU A 143 0.33 -14.54 0.66
N ALA A 144 1.04 -14.18 1.72
CA ALA A 144 1.05 -12.82 2.24
C ALA A 144 2.23 -12.05 1.65
N ALA A 145 2.01 -10.81 1.19
CA ALA A 145 3.01 -10.02 0.50
C ALA A 145 2.81 -8.51 0.65
N VAL A 146 3.79 -7.75 0.17
CA VAL A 146 3.70 -6.31 -0.07
C VAL A 146 3.92 -6.09 -1.57
N CYS A 147 2.92 -5.55 -2.25
CA CYS A 147 3.04 -5.07 -3.61
C CYS A 147 3.60 -3.65 -3.55
N GLY A 148 4.86 -3.49 -3.92
CA GLY A 148 5.61 -2.24 -3.83
C GLY A 148 5.81 -1.59 -5.19
N GLY A 149 5.69 -0.25 -5.28
CA GLY A 149 6.11 0.54 -6.42
C GLY A 149 7.16 1.56 -6.02
N ILE A 150 8.29 1.59 -6.72
CA ILE A 150 9.36 2.57 -6.57
C ILE A 150 9.58 3.22 -7.94
N GLY A 151 9.11 4.45 -8.12
CA GLY A 151 9.12 5.10 -9.44
C GLY A 151 8.31 4.29 -10.47
N ASN A 152 8.98 3.79 -11.49
CA ASN A 152 8.35 3.00 -12.56
C ASN A 152 8.57 1.49 -12.44
N GLU A 153 9.10 1.03 -11.32
CA GLU A 153 9.43 -0.37 -11.08
C GLU A 153 8.50 -0.94 -10.01
N PHE A 154 8.01 -2.16 -10.25
CA PHE A 154 7.01 -2.80 -9.41
C PHE A 154 7.50 -4.14 -8.92
N PHE A 155 7.17 -4.46 -7.67
CA PHE A 155 7.71 -5.59 -6.94
C PHE A 155 6.60 -6.28 -6.15
N PHE A 156 6.63 -7.61 -6.07
CA PHE A 156 5.75 -8.37 -5.21
C PHE A 156 6.59 -9.14 -4.19
N VAL A 157 6.76 -8.52 -3.02
CA VAL A 157 7.71 -8.96 -2.00
C VAL A 157 7.01 -9.85 -0.98
N PRO A 158 7.45 -11.11 -0.80
CA PRO A 158 6.88 -11.97 0.25
C PRO A 158 6.94 -11.31 1.63
N TRP A 159 5.90 -11.51 2.42
CA TRP A 159 5.82 -10.95 3.77
C TRP A 159 7.02 -11.31 4.65
N THR A 160 7.53 -12.53 4.55
CA THR A 160 8.71 -12.97 5.32
C THR A 160 9.93 -12.11 5.05
N VAL A 161 10.18 -11.74 3.79
CA VAL A 161 11.29 -10.87 3.39
C VAL A 161 11.05 -9.43 3.91
N TRP A 162 9.83 -8.93 3.76
CA TRP A 162 9.48 -7.60 4.27
C TRP A 162 9.57 -7.52 5.79
N ARG A 163 9.06 -8.52 6.50
CA ARG A 163 9.11 -8.64 7.96
C ARG A 163 10.55 -8.60 8.46
N ASP A 164 11.40 -9.40 7.85
CA ASP A 164 12.79 -9.61 8.26
C ASP A 164 13.76 -8.71 7.46
N MET A 165 13.28 -7.55 6.98
CA MET A 165 14.00 -6.61 6.12
C MET A 165 15.39 -6.24 6.66
N LYS A 166 15.51 -6.05 8.00
CA LYS A 166 16.79 -5.73 8.63
C LYS A 166 17.79 -6.89 8.55
N GLU A 167 17.32 -8.12 8.62
CA GLU A 167 18.16 -9.33 8.53
C GLU A 167 18.62 -9.53 7.08
N HIS A 168 17.73 -9.35 6.11
CA HIS A 168 18.03 -9.51 4.68
C HIS A 168 18.93 -8.40 4.11
N PHE A 169 18.69 -7.14 4.51
CA PHE A 169 19.31 -5.97 3.87
C PHE A 169 20.15 -5.10 4.82
N GLY A 170 20.27 -5.48 6.11
CA GLY A 170 21.02 -4.73 7.11
C GLY A 170 20.39 -3.41 7.54
N ARG A 171 19.21 -3.04 6.97
CA ARG A 171 18.52 -1.76 7.19
C ARG A 171 17.00 -1.88 7.07
N LYS A 172 16.26 -0.86 7.53
CA LYS A 172 14.80 -0.83 7.53
C LYS A 172 14.23 -0.04 6.34
N TYR A 173 14.83 -0.15 5.19
CA TYR A 173 14.31 0.34 3.90
C TYR A 173 14.91 -0.50 2.78
N VAL A 174 14.25 -0.51 1.64
CA VAL A 174 14.68 -1.21 0.42
C VAL A 174 14.62 -0.27 -0.78
N THR A 175 15.53 -0.46 -1.71
CA THR A 175 15.59 0.21 -3.01
C THR A 175 15.14 -0.74 -4.12
N ALA A 176 14.95 -0.24 -5.34
CA ALA A 176 14.63 -1.08 -6.49
C ALA A 176 15.68 -2.18 -6.71
N ALA A 177 16.97 -1.85 -6.56
CA ALA A 177 18.07 -2.83 -6.71
C ALA A 177 18.03 -3.96 -5.68
N ASP A 178 17.60 -3.67 -4.44
CA ASP A 178 17.45 -4.71 -3.40
C ASP A 178 16.33 -5.68 -3.72
N LEU A 179 15.29 -5.21 -4.43
CA LEU A 179 14.08 -5.96 -4.72
C LEU A 179 14.04 -6.64 -6.08
N GLU A 180 15.14 -6.59 -6.84
CA GLU A 180 15.20 -7.05 -8.23
C GLU A 180 14.67 -8.48 -8.42
N GLN A 181 14.97 -9.40 -7.49
CA GLN A 181 14.48 -10.78 -7.57
C GLN A 181 12.95 -10.92 -7.40
N TRP A 182 12.28 -9.88 -6.89
CA TRP A 182 10.82 -9.84 -6.74
C TRP A 182 10.15 -8.85 -7.68
N ARG A 183 10.89 -8.40 -8.69
CA ARG A 183 10.37 -7.52 -9.72
C ARG A 183 9.31 -8.23 -10.53
N VAL A 184 8.21 -7.55 -10.79
CA VAL A 184 7.08 -8.08 -11.56
C VAL A 184 6.91 -7.36 -12.88
N CYS A 185 6.31 -8.06 -13.85
CA CYS A 185 6.04 -7.51 -15.17
C CYS A 185 4.99 -6.39 -15.10
N PHE A 186 5.18 -5.38 -15.95
CA PHE A 186 4.24 -4.28 -16.14
C PHE A 186 3.94 -4.08 -17.64
N ASN A 187 2.65 -4.10 -17.99
CA ASN A 187 2.16 -3.85 -19.34
C ASN A 187 0.92 -2.93 -19.35
N GLY A 188 0.85 -1.99 -18.40
CA GLY A 188 -0.34 -1.22 -18.06
C GLY A 188 -1.07 -1.79 -16.85
N ALA A 189 -0.87 -3.09 -16.55
CA ALA A 189 -1.26 -3.74 -15.31
C ALA A 189 0.00 -4.19 -14.55
N VAL A 190 -0.02 -4.12 -13.22
CA VAL A 190 1.04 -4.64 -12.35
C VAL A 190 0.82 -6.14 -12.15
N LEU A 191 1.49 -6.96 -12.95
CA LEU A 191 1.30 -8.41 -12.97
C LEU A 191 1.99 -9.08 -11.78
N PHE A 192 1.43 -8.93 -10.58
CA PHE A 192 2.03 -9.29 -9.31
C PHE A 192 2.31 -10.79 -9.11
N LEU A 193 1.75 -11.68 -9.93
CA LEU A 193 2.07 -13.11 -9.95
C LEU A 193 3.12 -13.48 -11.02
N ASP A 194 3.52 -12.54 -11.87
CA ASP A 194 4.42 -12.78 -13.00
C ASP A 194 5.75 -12.04 -12.77
N TYR A 195 6.70 -12.73 -12.15
CA TYR A 195 8.03 -12.18 -11.89
C TYR A 195 8.84 -12.04 -13.18
N VAL A 196 9.64 -10.98 -13.26
CA VAL A 196 10.63 -10.82 -14.33
C VAL A 196 11.72 -11.86 -14.10
N HIS A 197 11.80 -12.85 -14.99
CA HIS A 197 12.87 -13.84 -14.96
C HIS A 197 14.14 -13.20 -15.53
N HIS A 198 15.14 -12.94 -14.69
CA HIS A 198 16.47 -12.74 -15.19
C HIS A 198 16.99 -14.09 -15.68
N GLU A 199 17.12 -14.26 -16.98
CA GLU A 199 17.95 -15.32 -17.52
C GLU A 199 19.34 -15.16 -16.87
N ARG A 200 19.70 -16.08 -15.98
CA ARG A 200 21.09 -16.18 -15.57
C ARG A 200 21.84 -16.44 -16.86
N SER A 201 22.56 -15.43 -17.36
CA SER A 201 23.51 -15.60 -18.43
C SER A 201 24.43 -16.74 -18.00
N GLY A 202 24.17 -17.90 -18.57
CA GLY A 202 24.99 -19.08 -18.36
C GLY A 202 26.38 -18.73 -18.81
N THR A 203 27.31 -18.74 -17.89
CA THR A 203 28.71 -18.81 -18.23
C THR A 203 28.98 -20.22 -18.69
N PRO A 204 29.69 -20.41 -19.83
CA PRO A 204 30.05 -21.71 -20.37
C PRO A 204 30.96 -22.50 -19.46
#